data_94e6b61a488ad3589f4671188a42bdc7
#
_entry.id   94e6b61a488ad3589f4671188a42bdc7
#
_cell.length_a   1.000
_cell.length_b   1.000
_cell.length_c   1.000
_cell.angle_alpha   90.00
_cell.angle_beta   90.00
_cell.angle_gamma   90.00
#
_symmetry.space_group_name_H-M   'P 1'
#
loop_
_entity.id
_entity.type
_entity.pdbx_description
1 polymer ?
#
loop_
_entity_poly.entity_id
_entity_poly.type
_entity_poly.pdbx_seq_one_letter_code
_entity_poly.pdbx_strand_id
1 'polypeptide(L)'
;GFLRPDEKGSILKYIRPLIRDADITIGNLEGTLCDSGTTEKCEPDSIDCYVFRMPEIYGADLKSAGFDFLSLANNHIGDFGTECVTKTEEVLDSQNIGWSGRPGTYSSKAVSGVQIAFIAFHSGGYCNSSLDLENAAEMVSNLKLDHDIVVVSIHGGAEGLAAMHLPDSIEYYLGENRGHMIEFSHRMIDAGADLIMGHGPHIARAMELYKGKLVAYSLANFATYGRFNLQAERRFGAVLDIKLSQDGDLLGARIISIEQKYWGVPFVDKEHRFSHLVDSLSAADLPLSGARFKSDGTLILAD
;
A
#
# COMPACT_ATOMS: atom_id res chain seq x y z
N GLY A 1 -15.34 13.16 6.86
CA GLY A 1 -13.97 13.02 7.36
C GLY A 1 -13.67 14.03 8.45
N PHE A 2 -12.71 13.72 9.31
CA PHE A 2 -12.23 14.64 10.32
C PHE A 2 -11.05 15.42 9.75
N LEU A 3 -11.04 16.73 9.94
CA LEU A 3 -9.90 17.59 9.64
C LEU A 3 -8.76 17.29 10.64
N ARG A 4 -7.54 17.68 10.29
CA ARG A 4 -6.41 17.63 11.23
C ARG A 4 -6.78 18.28 12.58
N PRO A 5 -6.27 17.74 13.69
CA PRO A 5 -6.58 18.32 15.00
C PRO A 5 -6.03 19.73 15.19
N ASP A 6 -4.95 20.08 14.50
CA ASP A 6 -4.40 21.42 14.51
C ASP A 6 -4.00 21.87 13.10
N GLU A 7 -4.17 23.14 12.82
CA GLU A 7 -3.76 23.77 11.57
C GLU A 7 -2.21 23.89 11.44
N LYS A 8 -1.45 23.50 12.44
CA LYS A 8 -0.02 23.74 12.58
C LYS A 8 0.87 22.53 12.32
N GLY A 9 0.32 21.35 12.07
CA GLY A 9 1.13 20.16 11.88
C GLY A 9 0.49 19.06 11.03
N SER A 10 1.26 18.50 10.11
CA SER A 10 0.91 17.26 9.43
C SER A 10 0.81 16.11 10.43
N ILE A 11 -0.18 15.20 10.23
CA ILE A 11 -0.25 13.94 11.00
C ILE A 11 1.01 13.08 10.78
N LEU A 12 1.73 13.32 9.68
CA LEU A 12 2.95 12.58 9.30
C LEU A 12 4.23 13.14 9.93
N LYS A 13 4.15 14.21 10.73
CA LYS A 13 5.34 14.95 11.24
C LYS A 13 6.34 14.07 11.99
N TYR A 14 5.87 13.04 12.72
CA TYR A 14 6.75 12.20 13.55
C TYR A 14 7.47 11.09 12.77
N ILE A 15 6.96 10.78 11.57
CA ILE A 15 7.57 9.75 10.70
C ILE A 15 8.18 10.36 9.44
N ARG A 16 7.98 11.65 9.20
CA ARG A 16 8.54 12.37 8.04
C ARG A 16 10.06 12.21 7.90
N PRO A 17 10.90 12.33 8.95
CA PRO A 17 12.34 12.11 8.81
C PRO A 17 12.67 10.73 8.26
N LEU A 18 11.91 9.71 8.68
CA LEU A 18 12.10 8.34 8.27
C LEU A 18 11.82 8.10 6.77
N ILE A 19 10.70 8.64 6.28
CA ILE A 19 10.27 8.40 4.89
C ILE A 19 10.95 9.32 3.87
N ARG A 20 11.59 10.40 4.30
CA ARG A 20 12.32 11.33 3.40
C ARG A 20 13.75 10.92 3.09
N ASP A 21 14.31 9.97 3.83
CA ASP A 21 15.70 9.53 3.64
C ASP A 21 15.85 8.51 2.50
N ALA A 22 14.74 7.98 1.98
CA ALA A 22 14.75 7.05 0.85
C ALA A 22 14.93 7.78 -0.49
N ASP A 23 15.52 7.09 -1.47
CA ASP A 23 15.60 7.56 -2.86
C ASP A 23 14.20 7.70 -3.49
N ILE A 24 13.28 6.80 -3.10
CA ILE A 24 11.86 6.80 -3.49
C ILE A 24 11.00 6.36 -2.31
N THR A 25 9.91 7.10 -2.07
CA THR A 25 8.88 6.76 -1.09
C THR A 25 7.56 6.49 -1.78
N ILE A 26 6.99 5.32 -1.51
CA ILE A 26 5.75 4.81 -2.11
C ILE A 26 4.71 4.56 -1.02
N GLY A 27 3.43 4.80 -1.31
CA GLY A 27 2.33 4.53 -0.38
C GLY A 27 1.01 4.22 -1.08
N ASN A 28 -0.01 3.85 -0.29
CA ASN A 28 -1.39 3.77 -0.72
C ASN A 28 -2.17 4.97 -0.17
N LEU A 29 -2.84 5.71 -1.04
CA LEU A 29 -3.75 6.80 -0.69
C LEU A 29 -5.18 6.30 -0.78
N GLU A 30 -5.72 5.85 0.35
CA GLU A 30 -7.05 5.25 0.43
C GLU A 30 -8.12 6.33 0.60
N GLY A 31 -8.80 6.64 -0.49
CA GLY A 31 -9.76 7.73 -0.61
C GLY A 31 -9.38 8.78 -1.63
N THR A 32 -10.09 9.90 -1.64
CA THR A 32 -9.92 10.98 -2.61
C THR A 32 -9.39 12.26 -1.98
N LEU A 33 -8.64 13.05 -2.75
CA LEU A 33 -8.28 14.44 -2.47
C LEU A 33 -9.25 15.35 -3.22
N CYS A 34 -10.33 15.78 -2.56
CA CYS A 34 -11.40 16.53 -3.20
C CYS A 34 -12.15 17.38 -2.17
N ASP A 35 -12.22 18.69 -2.37
CA ASP A 35 -12.88 19.63 -1.41
C ASP A 35 -14.40 19.58 -1.50
N SER A 36 -14.95 19.13 -2.62
CA SER A 36 -16.40 19.03 -2.89
C SER A 36 -16.76 17.62 -3.37
N GLY A 37 -18.03 17.39 -3.63
CA GLY A 37 -18.56 16.14 -4.15
C GLY A 37 -19.57 15.48 -3.21
N THR A 38 -20.48 14.73 -3.81
CA THR A 38 -21.48 13.90 -3.13
C THR A 38 -21.17 12.44 -3.33
N THR A 39 -21.64 11.60 -2.43
CA THR A 39 -21.50 10.14 -2.52
C THR A 39 -22.87 9.50 -2.56
N GLU A 40 -23.00 8.49 -3.39
CA GLU A 40 -24.16 7.59 -3.45
C GLU A 40 -23.83 6.19 -2.93
N LYS A 41 -22.58 5.99 -2.43
CA LYS A 41 -22.11 4.69 -1.97
C LYS A 41 -22.84 4.19 -0.73
N CYS A 42 -23.18 5.11 0.18
CA CYS A 42 -23.81 4.76 1.46
C CYS A 42 -25.26 5.26 1.49
N GLU A 43 -26.20 4.35 1.82
CA GLU A 43 -27.55 4.74 2.18
C GLU A 43 -27.55 5.67 3.41
N PRO A 44 -28.48 6.63 3.52
CA PRO A 44 -28.46 7.65 4.58
C PRO A 44 -28.35 7.14 6.03
N ASP A 45 -28.88 5.94 6.30
CA ASP A 45 -28.92 5.32 7.63
C ASP A 45 -27.97 4.12 7.78
N SER A 46 -27.05 3.93 6.85
CA SER A 46 -26.10 2.82 6.85
C SER A 46 -25.07 2.97 7.98
N ILE A 47 -24.96 1.95 8.86
CA ILE A 47 -24.04 1.95 10.01
C ILE A 47 -22.66 1.39 9.64
N ASP A 48 -22.57 0.52 8.63
CA ASP A 48 -21.35 -0.21 8.25
C ASP A 48 -20.85 0.17 6.87
N CYS A 49 -21.17 1.39 6.41
CA CYS A 49 -20.67 1.93 5.15
C CYS A 49 -19.74 3.11 5.40
N TYR A 50 -18.57 3.08 4.78
CA TYR A 50 -17.53 4.08 4.94
C TYR A 50 -17.21 4.74 3.60
N VAL A 51 -17.03 6.05 3.64
CA VAL A 51 -16.57 6.87 2.52
C VAL A 51 -15.42 7.76 2.97
N PHE A 52 -14.37 7.83 2.14
CA PHE A 52 -13.14 8.53 2.50
C PHE A 52 -12.87 9.68 1.54
N ARG A 53 -12.81 10.88 2.10
CA ARG A 53 -12.44 12.09 1.41
C ARG A 53 -11.54 12.96 2.28
N MET A 54 -10.48 13.46 1.68
CA MET A 54 -9.54 14.39 2.29
C MET A 54 -9.55 15.71 1.52
N PRO A 55 -9.37 16.87 2.18
CA PRO A 55 -9.17 18.14 1.51
C PRO A 55 -7.96 18.12 0.54
N GLU A 56 -8.08 18.82 -0.58
CA GLU A 56 -7.04 18.92 -1.62
C GLU A 56 -5.68 19.42 -1.08
N ILE A 57 -5.70 20.27 -0.06
CA ILE A 57 -4.50 20.80 0.60
C ILE A 57 -3.57 19.70 1.15
N TYR A 58 -4.09 18.49 1.41
CA TYR A 58 -3.26 17.37 1.87
C TYR A 58 -2.29 16.86 0.80
N GLY A 59 -2.49 17.18 -0.49
CA GLY A 59 -1.50 16.90 -1.52
C GLY A 59 -0.13 17.53 -1.20
N ALA A 60 -0.11 18.78 -0.75
CA ALA A 60 1.11 19.45 -0.30
C ALA A 60 1.74 18.81 0.96
N ASP A 61 0.92 18.30 1.88
CA ASP A 61 1.40 17.58 3.07
C ASP A 61 2.06 16.25 2.67
N LEU A 62 1.47 15.50 1.73
CA LEU A 62 2.02 14.25 1.19
C LEU A 62 3.37 14.49 0.50
N LYS A 63 3.46 15.53 -0.34
CA LYS A 63 4.75 15.95 -0.95
C LYS A 63 5.78 16.34 0.08
N SER A 64 5.39 17.16 1.05
CA SER A 64 6.26 17.58 2.16
C SER A 64 6.71 16.41 3.03
N ALA A 65 5.91 15.35 3.13
CA ALA A 65 6.28 14.12 3.83
C ALA A 65 7.32 13.30 3.08
N GLY A 66 7.43 13.47 1.76
CA GLY A 66 8.44 12.82 0.92
C GLY A 66 7.88 11.78 -0.05
N PHE A 67 6.56 11.65 -0.19
CA PHE A 67 5.98 10.69 -1.14
C PHE A 67 6.33 11.05 -2.59
N ASP A 68 6.77 10.04 -3.33
CA ASP A 68 7.07 10.10 -4.76
C ASP A 68 6.02 9.42 -5.61
N PHE A 69 5.45 8.30 -5.12
CA PHE A 69 4.36 7.58 -5.78
C PHE A 69 3.26 7.24 -4.77
N LEU A 70 2.00 7.30 -5.25
CA LEU A 70 0.83 6.89 -4.46
C LEU A 70 -0.08 5.98 -5.28
N SER A 71 -0.41 4.81 -4.71
CA SER A 71 -1.46 3.95 -5.23
C SER A 71 -2.81 4.62 -5.01
N LEU A 72 -3.56 4.77 -6.10
CA LEU A 72 -4.97 5.15 -6.10
C LEU A 72 -5.88 3.94 -6.37
N ALA A 73 -5.28 2.75 -6.58
CA ALA A 73 -6.04 1.52 -6.78
C ALA A 73 -6.50 0.95 -5.44
N ASN A 74 -7.68 1.35 -5.00
CA ASN A 74 -8.32 0.87 -3.77
C ASN A 74 -9.84 1.01 -3.82
N ASN A 75 -10.55 0.40 -2.87
CA ASN A 75 -12.00 0.36 -2.79
C ASN A 75 -12.66 1.71 -2.40
N HIS A 76 -11.86 2.73 -2.09
CA HIS A 76 -12.34 4.06 -1.69
C HIS A 76 -12.06 5.17 -2.71
N ILE A 77 -11.31 4.89 -3.78
CA ILE A 77 -11.01 5.91 -4.79
C ILE A 77 -12.28 6.42 -5.50
N GLY A 78 -13.28 5.55 -5.67
CA GLY A 78 -14.56 5.89 -6.32
C GLY A 78 -15.63 6.46 -5.39
N ASP A 79 -15.37 6.65 -4.09
CA ASP A 79 -16.37 7.00 -3.08
C ASP A 79 -17.16 8.28 -3.39
N PHE A 80 -16.58 9.22 -4.11
CA PHE A 80 -17.18 10.51 -4.49
C PHE A 80 -17.24 10.68 -6.02
N GLY A 81 -17.27 9.57 -6.76
CA GLY A 81 -17.42 9.54 -8.22
C GLY A 81 -16.18 9.97 -8.98
N THR A 82 -16.29 9.91 -10.31
CA THR A 82 -15.18 10.14 -11.25
C THR A 82 -14.59 11.55 -11.14
N GLU A 83 -15.41 12.55 -10.80
CA GLU A 83 -14.94 13.93 -10.62
C GLU A 83 -13.89 14.03 -9.52
N CYS A 84 -14.13 13.40 -8.35
CA CYS A 84 -13.16 13.39 -7.25
C CYS A 84 -11.94 12.48 -7.54
N VAL A 85 -12.09 11.43 -8.35
CA VAL A 85 -10.95 10.67 -8.87
C VAL A 85 -10.04 11.59 -9.69
N THR A 86 -10.59 12.28 -10.70
CA THR A 86 -9.83 13.20 -11.56
C THR A 86 -9.20 14.33 -10.74
N LYS A 87 -9.93 14.89 -9.77
CA LYS A 87 -9.39 15.92 -8.89
C LYS A 87 -8.20 15.42 -8.06
N THR A 88 -8.26 14.19 -7.55
CA THR A 88 -7.16 13.55 -6.83
C THR A 88 -5.90 13.44 -7.70
N GLU A 89 -6.06 12.99 -8.95
CA GLU A 89 -4.99 12.89 -9.93
C GLU A 89 -4.36 14.27 -10.21
N GLU A 90 -5.19 15.30 -10.49
CA GLU A 90 -4.72 16.68 -10.71
C GLU A 90 -3.93 17.24 -9.50
N VAL A 91 -4.41 16.96 -8.28
CA VAL A 91 -3.72 17.39 -7.05
C VAL A 91 -2.35 16.74 -6.95
N LEU A 92 -2.24 15.43 -7.19
CA LEU A 92 -0.96 14.72 -7.15
C LEU A 92 -0.01 15.19 -8.25
N ASP A 93 -0.50 15.38 -9.48
CA ASP A 93 0.27 15.93 -10.60
C ASP A 93 0.83 17.32 -10.27
N SER A 94 0.01 18.19 -9.68
CA SER A 94 0.44 19.54 -9.26
C SER A 94 1.57 19.54 -8.23
N GLN A 95 1.69 18.45 -7.47
CA GLN A 95 2.74 18.24 -6.47
C GLN A 95 3.92 17.41 -6.98
N ASN A 96 3.94 17.01 -8.26
CA ASN A 96 4.91 16.06 -8.81
C ASN A 96 5.00 14.77 -7.96
N ILE A 97 3.87 14.19 -7.61
CA ILE A 97 3.73 12.87 -7.02
C ILE A 97 3.17 11.97 -8.10
N GLY A 98 3.91 10.92 -8.49
CA GLY A 98 3.42 9.92 -9.42
C GLY A 98 2.29 9.11 -8.80
N TRP A 99 1.39 8.61 -9.63
CA TRP A 99 0.27 7.80 -9.19
C TRP A 99 -0.08 6.71 -10.21
N SER A 100 -0.76 5.68 -9.74
CA SER A 100 -1.36 4.63 -10.57
C SER A 100 -2.65 4.16 -9.90
N GLY A 101 -3.67 3.89 -10.70
CA GLY A 101 -4.95 3.39 -10.21
C GLY A 101 -5.90 3.15 -11.35
N ARG A 102 -6.32 4.19 -12.08
CA ARG A 102 -7.24 4.11 -13.23
C ARG A 102 -6.74 3.11 -14.28
N PRO A 103 -7.64 2.40 -15.01
CA PRO A 103 -7.24 1.42 -16.00
C PRO A 103 -6.23 1.96 -17.02
N GLY A 104 -5.14 1.22 -17.22
CA GLY A 104 -4.05 1.58 -18.13
C GLY A 104 -3.01 2.56 -17.56
N THR A 105 -3.17 3.04 -16.31
CA THR A 105 -2.23 4.02 -15.73
C THR A 105 -1.08 3.36 -14.96
N TYR A 106 0.08 3.97 -15.07
CA TYR A 106 1.28 3.72 -14.28
C TYR A 106 2.07 5.04 -14.16
N SER A 107 3.07 5.07 -13.31
CA SER A 107 4.01 6.19 -13.21
C SER A 107 5.45 5.70 -13.29
N SER A 108 6.35 6.58 -13.77
CA SER A 108 7.77 6.28 -13.89
C SER A 108 8.62 7.41 -13.33
N LYS A 109 9.77 7.06 -12.78
CA LYS A 109 10.76 8.02 -12.31
C LYS A 109 12.17 7.47 -12.49
N ALA A 110 13.08 8.31 -12.98
CA ALA A 110 14.50 8.01 -13.01
C ALA A 110 15.18 8.48 -11.71
N VAL A 111 15.94 7.61 -11.07
CA VAL A 111 16.74 7.92 -9.88
C VAL A 111 18.16 7.41 -10.11
N SER A 112 19.14 8.31 -10.11
CA SER A 112 20.55 7.96 -10.32
C SER A 112 20.81 7.13 -11.60
N GLY A 113 19.98 7.34 -12.63
CA GLY A 113 20.07 6.62 -13.91
C GLY A 113 19.23 5.33 -13.99
N VAL A 114 18.66 4.86 -12.89
CA VAL A 114 17.78 3.69 -12.84
C VAL A 114 16.34 4.11 -13.16
N GLN A 115 15.72 3.46 -14.14
CA GLN A 115 14.32 3.69 -14.52
C GLN A 115 13.39 2.82 -13.66
N ILE A 116 12.50 3.45 -12.90
CA ILE A 116 11.61 2.76 -11.98
C ILE A 116 10.16 2.98 -12.41
N ALA A 117 9.41 1.90 -12.64
CA ALA A 117 7.98 1.94 -12.86
C ALA A 117 7.22 1.59 -11.57
N PHE A 118 6.09 2.24 -11.39
CA PHE A 118 5.13 1.94 -10.35
C PHE A 118 3.75 1.74 -10.96
N ILE A 119 3.13 0.60 -10.67
CA ILE A 119 1.79 0.26 -11.13
C ILE A 119 0.97 -0.30 -9.98
N ALA A 120 -0.31 0.07 -9.91
CA ALA A 120 -1.20 -0.31 -8.82
C ALA A 120 -2.48 -0.99 -9.33
N PHE A 121 -2.96 -2.00 -8.58
CA PHE A 121 -4.09 -2.84 -8.93
C PHE A 121 -5.10 -2.95 -7.78
N HIS A 122 -6.38 -3.12 -8.16
CA HIS A 122 -7.48 -3.43 -7.24
C HIS A 122 -8.58 -4.19 -7.99
N SER A 123 -9.48 -4.85 -7.26
CA SER A 123 -10.60 -5.59 -7.84
C SER A 123 -11.76 -4.71 -8.35
N GLY A 124 -11.83 -3.45 -7.94
CA GLY A 124 -12.91 -2.51 -8.32
C GLY A 124 -12.75 -1.90 -9.72
N GLY A 125 -13.89 -1.56 -10.35
CA GLY A 125 -13.95 -1.12 -11.74
C GLY A 125 -13.32 0.25 -12.06
N TYR A 126 -12.92 1.03 -11.06
CA TYR A 126 -12.18 2.29 -11.25
C TYR A 126 -10.67 2.09 -11.46
N CYS A 127 -10.17 0.86 -11.33
CA CYS A 127 -8.74 0.59 -11.22
C CYS A 127 -8.24 -0.40 -12.28
N ASN A 128 -6.92 -0.46 -12.47
CA ASN A 128 -6.30 -1.63 -13.10
C ASN A 128 -6.78 -2.88 -12.36
N SER A 129 -7.35 -3.84 -13.07
CA SER A 129 -8.00 -4.99 -12.46
C SER A 129 -6.97 -5.98 -11.91
N SER A 130 -7.08 -6.32 -10.62
CA SER A 130 -6.33 -7.43 -10.01
C SER A 130 -6.99 -8.80 -10.26
N LEU A 131 -8.20 -8.84 -10.82
CA LEU A 131 -8.91 -10.09 -11.10
C LEU A 131 -8.65 -10.60 -12.52
N ASP A 132 -8.18 -9.74 -13.42
CA ASP A 132 -7.74 -10.10 -14.78
C ASP A 132 -6.22 -10.31 -14.77
N LEU A 133 -5.81 -11.50 -14.32
CA LEU A 133 -4.38 -11.85 -14.12
C LEU A 133 -3.58 -11.81 -15.42
N GLU A 134 -4.19 -12.16 -16.55
CA GLU A 134 -3.50 -12.16 -17.85
C GLU A 134 -3.17 -10.73 -18.28
N ASN A 135 -4.15 -9.82 -18.23
CA ASN A 135 -3.95 -8.42 -18.56
C ASN A 135 -2.99 -7.74 -17.57
N ALA A 136 -3.11 -8.03 -16.27
CA ALA A 136 -2.20 -7.49 -15.25
C ALA A 136 -0.75 -7.94 -15.51
N ALA A 137 -0.52 -9.20 -15.82
CA ALA A 137 0.79 -9.75 -16.16
C ALA A 137 1.35 -9.13 -17.45
N GLU A 138 0.52 -8.93 -18.47
CA GLU A 138 0.92 -8.25 -19.71
C GLU A 138 1.36 -6.80 -19.43
N MET A 139 0.61 -6.05 -18.62
CA MET A 139 0.99 -4.68 -18.22
C MET A 139 2.35 -4.64 -17.53
N VAL A 140 2.60 -5.56 -16.57
CA VAL A 140 3.87 -5.65 -15.85
C VAL A 140 5.01 -6.03 -16.80
N SER A 141 4.80 -7.02 -17.69
CA SER A 141 5.80 -7.45 -18.68
C SER A 141 6.20 -6.32 -19.62
N ASN A 142 5.21 -5.55 -20.09
CA ASN A 142 5.46 -4.39 -20.95
C ASN A 142 6.27 -3.31 -20.24
N LEU A 143 5.98 -3.05 -18.96
CA LEU A 143 6.77 -2.09 -18.16
C LEU A 143 8.21 -2.56 -17.97
N LYS A 144 8.43 -3.87 -17.78
CA LYS A 144 9.78 -4.43 -17.57
C LYS A 144 10.67 -4.34 -18.83
N LEU A 145 10.11 -4.14 -20.01
CA LEU A 145 10.90 -3.94 -21.23
C LEU A 145 11.65 -2.59 -21.24
N ASP A 146 11.07 -1.56 -20.58
CA ASP A 146 11.56 -0.19 -20.64
C ASP A 146 12.04 0.34 -19.27
N HIS A 147 11.93 -0.48 -18.21
CA HIS A 147 12.30 -0.09 -16.84
C HIS A 147 13.20 -1.13 -16.17
N ASP A 148 14.18 -0.64 -15.43
CA ASP A 148 15.11 -1.47 -14.67
C ASP A 148 14.41 -2.13 -13.47
N ILE A 149 13.51 -1.39 -12.82
CA ILE A 149 12.76 -1.83 -11.64
C ILE A 149 11.26 -1.61 -11.87
N VAL A 150 10.44 -2.64 -11.60
CA VAL A 150 8.98 -2.56 -11.61
C VAL A 150 8.43 -2.87 -10.22
N VAL A 151 7.77 -1.89 -9.61
CA VAL A 151 7.10 -2.02 -8.32
C VAL A 151 5.60 -2.12 -8.53
N VAL A 152 5.01 -3.18 -8.01
CA VAL A 152 3.56 -3.43 -8.06
C VAL A 152 2.94 -3.18 -6.70
N SER A 153 1.88 -2.38 -6.65
CA SER A 153 1.01 -2.24 -5.50
C SER A 153 -0.29 -3.00 -5.74
N ILE A 154 -0.78 -3.71 -4.73
CA ILE A 154 -2.07 -4.40 -4.74
C ILE A 154 -2.89 -4.03 -3.52
N HIS A 155 -4.13 -3.59 -3.74
CA HIS A 155 -5.12 -3.42 -2.68
C HIS A 155 -6.17 -4.53 -2.81
N GLY A 156 -6.06 -5.55 -1.97
CA GLY A 156 -6.89 -6.75 -2.05
C GLY A 156 -6.87 -7.57 -0.76
N GLY A 157 -7.52 -8.73 -0.82
CA GLY A 157 -7.71 -9.60 0.33
C GLY A 157 -8.87 -9.16 1.25
N ALA A 158 -9.31 -10.05 2.12
CA ALA A 158 -10.33 -9.79 3.13
C ALA A 158 -9.79 -8.91 4.26
N GLU A 159 -10.68 -8.23 5.00
CA GLU A 159 -10.31 -7.21 5.96
C GLU A 159 -10.46 -7.65 7.43
N GLY A 160 -9.64 -7.05 8.30
CA GLY A 160 -9.75 -7.14 9.75
C GLY A 160 -9.10 -8.36 10.38
N LEU A 161 -9.25 -8.50 11.71
CA LEU A 161 -8.53 -9.50 12.52
C LEU A 161 -8.77 -10.95 12.08
N ALA A 162 -9.97 -11.28 11.60
CA ALA A 162 -10.29 -12.61 11.11
C ALA A 162 -9.55 -12.99 9.82
N ALA A 163 -9.05 -11.98 9.09
CA ALA A 163 -8.31 -12.13 7.83
C ALA A 163 -6.79 -11.96 8.00
N MET A 164 -6.26 -12.08 9.22
CA MET A 164 -4.84 -11.93 9.51
C MET A 164 -3.99 -13.00 8.82
N HIS A 165 -4.45 -14.25 8.83
CA HIS A 165 -3.79 -15.34 8.13
C HIS A 165 -4.03 -15.29 6.63
N LEU A 166 -3.02 -15.59 5.85
CA LEU A 166 -3.03 -15.54 4.39
C LEU A 166 -3.52 -16.89 3.83
N PRO A 167 -4.73 -16.96 3.23
CA PRO A 167 -5.20 -18.19 2.62
C PRO A 167 -4.63 -18.35 1.19
N ASP A 168 -4.38 -19.59 0.81
CA ASP A 168 -4.05 -19.95 -0.59
C ASP A 168 -5.35 -20.19 -1.38
N SER A 169 -6.17 -19.13 -1.50
CA SER A 169 -7.47 -19.17 -2.18
C SER A 169 -8.00 -17.75 -2.46
N ILE A 170 -9.05 -17.66 -3.28
CA ILE A 170 -9.78 -16.41 -3.49
C ILE A 170 -10.43 -15.97 -2.18
N GLU A 171 -10.22 -14.70 -1.84
CA GLU A 171 -10.81 -14.05 -0.67
C GLU A 171 -12.05 -13.25 -1.04
N TYR A 172 -13.01 -13.23 -0.14
CA TYR A 172 -14.22 -12.41 -0.26
C TYR A 172 -14.40 -11.55 0.97
N TYR A 173 -14.84 -10.31 0.78
CA TYR A 173 -15.19 -9.40 1.87
C TYR A 173 -16.44 -8.59 1.51
N LEU A 174 -17.46 -8.58 2.38
CA LEU A 174 -18.77 -7.96 2.16
C LEU A 174 -19.40 -8.32 0.80
N GLY A 175 -19.20 -9.57 0.34
CA GLY A 175 -19.71 -10.06 -0.94
C GLY A 175 -18.86 -9.72 -2.16
N GLU A 176 -17.82 -8.93 -2.01
CA GLU A 176 -16.88 -8.57 -3.10
C GLU A 176 -15.77 -9.62 -3.22
N ASN A 177 -15.41 -9.99 -4.44
CA ASN A 177 -14.21 -10.76 -4.74
C ASN A 177 -12.99 -9.85 -4.55
N ARG A 178 -12.13 -10.17 -3.58
CA ARG A 178 -10.93 -9.40 -3.21
C ARG A 178 -9.65 -10.01 -3.76
N GLY A 179 -9.77 -11.01 -4.62
CA GLY A 179 -8.66 -11.67 -5.33
C GLY A 179 -8.03 -12.83 -4.56
N HIS A 180 -7.13 -13.52 -5.25
CA HIS A 180 -6.24 -14.55 -4.70
C HIS A 180 -4.85 -13.94 -4.57
N MET A 181 -4.49 -13.51 -3.37
CA MET A 181 -3.33 -12.64 -3.16
C MET A 181 -2.00 -13.33 -3.51
N ILE A 182 -1.86 -14.62 -3.20
CA ILE A 182 -0.65 -15.41 -3.51
C ILE A 182 -0.51 -15.54 -5.04
N GLU A 183 -1.56 -16.01 -5.70
CA GLU A 183 -1.55 -16.23 -7.16
C GLU A 183 -1.25 -14.93 -7.92
N PHE A 184 -1.93 -13.83 -7.56
CA PHE A 184 -1.67 -12.52 -8.15
C PHE A 184 -0.19 -12.13 -8.00
N SER A 185 0.34 -12.21 -6.77
CA SER A 185 1.70 -11.77 -6.48
C SER A 185 2.74 -12.59 -7.23
N HIS A 186 2.59 -13.92 -7.23
CA HIS A 186 3.48 -14.82 -7.98
C HIS A 186 3.41 -14.53 -9.49
N ARG A 187 2.21 -14.33 -10.03
CA ARG A 187 2.02 -13.99 -11.44
C ARG A 187 2.68 -12.68 -11.83
N MET A 188 2.62 -11.64 -10.97
CA MET A 188 3.28 -10.36 -11.23
C MET A 188 4.81 -10.46 -11.16
N ILE A 189 5.36 -11.22 -10.20
CA ILE A 189 6.81 -11.50 -10.16
C ILE A 189 7.26 -12.27 -11.40
N ASP A 190 6.48 -13.26 -11.82
CA ASP A 190 6.78 -14.05 -13.03
C ASP A 190 6.72 -13.21 -14.31
N ALA A 191 5.92 -12.15 -14.31
CA ALA A 191 5.85 -11.17 -15.39
C ALA A 191 6.97 -10.12 -15.34
N GLY A 192 7.80 -10.08 -14.30
CA GLY A 192 8.95 -9.18 -14.18
C GLY A 192 8.87 -8.12 -13.10
N ALA A 193 7.89 -8.18 -12.19
CA ALA A 193 7.87 -7.31 -11.03
C ALA A 193 9.04 -7.62 -10.07
N ASP A 194 9.65 -6.59 -9.50
CA ASP A 194 10.78 -6.70 -8.58
C ASP A 194 10.37 -6.60 -7.11
N LEU A 195 9.17 -6.05 -6.86
CA LEU A 195 8.61 -5.86 -5.53
C LEU A 195 7.09 -5.83 -5.60
N ILE A 196 6.44 -6.53 -4.65
CA ILE A 196 4.98 -6.44 -4.45
C ILE A 196 4.68 -5.82 -3.09
N MET A 197 3.83 -4.79 -3.07
CA MET A 197 3.37 -4.11 -1.86
C MET A 197 1.85 -4.25 -1.72
N GLY A 198 1.41 -5.01 -0.73
CA GLY A 198 0.01 -5.28 -0.43
C GLY A 198 -0.61 -4.30 0.57
N HIS A 199 -1.87 -3.97 0.30
CA HIS A 199 -2.77 -3.16 1.12
C HIS A 199 -4.19 -3.76 1.08
N GLY A 200 -5.10 -3.28 1.92
CA GLY A 200 -6.51 -3.67 1.94
C GLY A 200 -6.94 -4.37 3.22
N PRO A 201 -6.22 -5.37 3.76
CA PRO A 201 -6.65 -6.07 4.98
C PRO A 201 -6.71 -5.21 6.25
N HIS A 202 -6.10 -4.03 6.25
CA HIS A 202 -5.99 -3.10 7.39
C HIS A 202 -5.32 -3.71 8.64
N ILE A 203 -4.61 -4.81 8.46
CA ILE A 203 -3.89 -5.56 9.50
C ILE A 203 -2.65 -6.21 8.88
N ALA A 204 -1.66 -6.53 9.73
CA ALA A 204 -0.47 -7.25 9.29
C ALA A 204 -0.82 -8.59 8.66
N ARG A 205 -0.15 -8.95 7.57
CA ARG A 205 -0.13 -10.29 6.99
C ARG A 205 1.31 -10.76 6.78
N ALA A 206 1.46 -12.02 6.42
CA ALA A 206 2.73 -12.62 6.04
C ALA A 206 3.46 -11.80 4.97
N MET A 207 4.78 -11.95 4.92
CA MET A 207 5.63 -11.56 3.79
C MET A 207 6.34 -12.79 3.23
N GLU A 208 6.68 -12.77 1.97
CA GLU A 208 7.25 -13.91 1.23
C GLU A 208 8.50 -13.50 0.47
N LEU A 209 9.44 -14.43 0.32
CA LEU A 209 10.52 -14.36 -0.66
C LEU A 209 10.21 -15.34 -1.81
N TYR A 210 9.60 -14.81 -2.89
CA TYR A 210 9.30 -15.59 -4.08
C TYR A 210 10.30 -15.29 -5.19
N LYS A 211 11.03 -16.30 -5.64
CA LYS A 211 12.11 -16.17 -6.66
C LYS A 211 13.11 -15.04 -6.33
N GLY A 212 13.41 -14.85 -5.05
CA GLY A 212 14.35 -13.83 -4.58
C GLY A 212 13.76 -12.40 -4.51
N LYS A 213 12.50 -12.21 -4.87
CA LYS A 213 11.79 -10.92 -4.76
C LYS A 213 10.91 -10.90 -3.50
N LEU A 214 10.77 -9.73 -2.89
CA LEU A 214 9.95 -9.58 -1.68
C LEU A 214 8.49 -9.30 -2.04
N VAL A 215 7.59 -10.06 -1.42
CA VAL A 215 6.15 -9.84 -1.46
C VAL A 215 5.66 -9.50 -0.07
N ALA A 216 5.10 -8.30 0.13
CA ALA A 216 4.43 -7.91 1.35
C ALA A 216 2.91 -7.99 1.12
N TYR A 217 2.21 -8.96 1.75
CA TYR A 217 0.79 -9.17 1.53
C TYR A 217 -0.11 -8.14 2.21
N SER A 218 0.34 -7.49 3.27
CA SER A 218 -0.30 -6.31 3.84
C SER A 218 0.64 -5.56 4.78
N LEU A 219 0.78 -4.26 4.54
CA LEU A 219 1.51 -3.33 5.42
C LEU A 219 0.62 -2.73 6.51
N ALA A 220 -0.66 -3.13 6.59
CA ALA A 220 -1.69 -2.61 7.48
C ALA A 220 -1.93 -1.10 7.34
N ASN A 221 -2.52 -0.48 8.36
CA ASN A 221 -2.79 0.94 8.40
C ASN A 221 -1.56 1.74 8.83
N PHE A 222 -1.27 2.81 8.12
CA PHE A 222 -0.13 3.68 8.40
C PHE A 222 -0.52 4.96 9.14
N ALA A 223 -1.48 5.70 8.60
CA ALA A 223 -1.95 6.97 9.15
C ALA A 223 -3.45 7.11 8.85
N THR A 224 -4.29 6.89 9.85
CA THR A 224 -5.75 6.83 9.70
C THR A 224 -6.43 7.83 10.62
N TYR A 225 -6.29 9.12 10.35
CA TYR A 225 -6.90 10.11 11.22
C TYR A 225 -8.43 10.04 11.19
N GLY A 226 -9.05 9.77 12.35
CA GLY A 226 -10.51 9.81 12.48
C GLY A 226 -11.14 8.59 13.16
N ARG A 227 -12.18 8.01 12.53
CA ARG A 227 -13.03 6.97 13.12
C ARG A 227 -12.54 5.52 12.92
N PHE A 228 -11.28 5.31 12.66
CA PHE A 228 -10.74 3.95 12.56
C PHE A 228 -10.67 3.27 13.94
N ASN A 229 -10.95 1.98 13.93
CA ASN A 229 -10.77 1.15 15.12
C ASN A 229 -9.28 0.81 15.27
N LEU A 230 -8.63 1.46 16.24
CA LEU A 230 -7.20 1.25 16.55
C LEU A 230 -6.99 0.35 17.78
N GLN A 231 -7.91 -0.55 18.07
CA GLN A 231 -7.76 -1.52 19.15
C GLN A 231 -6.93 -2.73 18.69
N ALA A 232 -6.22 -3.35 19.63
CA ALA A 232 -5.37 -4.51 19.41
C ALA A 232 -4.37 -4.27 18.24
N GLU A 233 -4.17 -5.25 17.39
CA GLU A 233 -3.22 -5.24 16.27
C GLU A 233 -3.55 -4.21 15.18
N ARG A 234 -4.80 -3.72 15.13
CA ARG A 234 -5.24 -2.70 14.13
C ARG A 234 -4.52 -1.36 14.24
N ARG A 235 -3.87 -1.08 15.39
CA ARG A 235 -3.07 0.14 15.60
C ARG A 235 -1.68 0.06 14.99
N PHE A 236 -1.21 -1.14 14.65
CA PHE A 236 0.14 -1.35 14.14
C PHE A 236 0.15 -1.37 12.62
N GLY A 237 1.20 -0.81 12.06
CA GLY A 237 1.52 -0.81 10.65
C GLY A 237 3.02 -0.72 10.46
N ALA A 238 3.47 -0.47 9.24
CA ALA A 238 4.89 -0.40 8.97
C ALA A 238 5.28 0.66 7.93
N VAL A 239 6.53 1.10 8.03
CA VAL A 239 7.34 1.50 6.88
C VAL A 239 8.25 0.32 6.54
N LEU A 240 8.25 -0.10 5.28
CA LEU A 240 9.12 -1.12 4.76
C LEU A 240 10.28 -0.44 4.04
N ASP A 241 11.47 -0.46 4.67
CA ASP A 241 12.71 0.05 4.10
C ASP A 241 13.36 -1.09 3.30
N ILE A 242 13.54 -0.87 1.98
CA ILE A 242 14.01 -1.89 1.05
C ILE A 242 15.21 -1.36 0.29
N LYS A 243 16.21 -2.21 0.11
CA LYS A 243 17.36 -1.96 -0.75
C LYS A 243 17.35 -2.88 -1.94
N LEU A 244 17.27 -2.30 -3.13
CA LEU A 244 17.36 -3.02 -4.40
C LEU A 244 18.67 -2.66 -5.12
N SER A 245 19.19 -3.59 -5.91
CA SER A 245 20.23 -3.29 -6.90
C SER A 245 19.64 -2.46 -8.04
N GLN A 246 20.49 -1.98 -8.95
CA GLN A 246 20.04 -1.27 -10.16
C GLN A 246 19.20 -2.20 -11.09
N ASP A 247 19.42 -3.50 -11.01
CA ASP A 247 18.69 -4.51 -11.79
C ASP A 247 17.45 -5.06 -11.07
N GLY A 248 17.08 -4.49 -9.91
CA GLY A 248 15.91 -4.88 -9.11
C GLY A 248 16.11 -6.08 -8.19
N ASP A 249 17.36 -6.54 -7.96
CA ASP A 249 17.62 -7.61 -7.01
C ASP A 249 17.52 -7.11 -5.56
N LEU A 250 16.91 -7.94 -4.70
CA LEU A 250 16.75 -7.63 -3.29
C LEU A 250 18.08 -7.75 -2.54
N LEU A 251 18.63 -6.62 -2.09
CA LEU A 251 19.87 -6.56 -1.31
C LEU A 251 19.62 -6.58 0.19
N GLY A 252 18.41 -6.23 0.62
CA GLY A 252 18.01 -6.22 2.00
C GLY A 252 16.68 -5.51 2.24
N ALA A 253 16.07 -5.77 3.38
CA ALA A 253 14.87 -5.08 3.80
C ALA A 253 14.82 -4.96 5.33
N ARG A 254 14.06 -3.98 5.81
CA ARG A 254 13.78 -3.81 7.23
C ARG A 254 12.35 -3.34 7.43
N ILE A 255 11.61 -4.01 8.29
CA ILE A 255 10.31 -3.55 8.78
C ILE A 255 10.56 -2.56 9.92
N ILE A 256 10.16 -1.31 9.74
CA ILE A 256 10.13 -0.30 10.77
C ILE A 256 8.69 -0.25 11.29
N SER A 257 8.47 -0.85 12.45
CA SER A 257 7.14 -0.94 13.05
C SER A 257 6.62 0.45 13.42
N ILE A 258 5.34 0.69 13.11
CA ILE A 258 4.63 1.92 13.42
C ILE A 258 3.46 1.61 14.36
N GLU A 259 3.26 2.46 15.36
CA GLU A 259 2.06 2.46 16.19
C GLU A 259 1.29 3.76 15.98
N GLN A 260 0.02 3.64 15.64
CA GLN A 260 -0.89 4.78 15.54
C GLN A 260 -1.42 5.15 16.92
N LYS A 261 -1.22 6.42 17.31
CA LYS A 261 -1.69 7.02 18.56
C LYS A 261 -2.56 8.24 18.26
N TYR A 262 -3.23 8.76 19.26
CA TYR A 262 -3.98 10.02 19.15
C TYR A 262 -4.87 10.09 17.89
N TRP A 263 -5.72 9.07 17.71
CA TRP A 263 -6.69 8.96 16.63
C TRP A 263 -6.06 8.72 15.23
N GLY A 264 -4.92 8.04 15.18
CA GLY A 264 -4.33 7.59 13.92
C GLY A 264 -3.05 8.32 13.51
N VAL A 265 -2.43 9.07 14.40
CA VAL A 265 -1.12 9.68 14.16
C VAL A 265 -0.03 8.61 14.29
N PRO A 266 0.80 8.38 13.26
CA PRO A 266 1.83 7.35 13.29
C PRO A 266 3.08 7.76 14.09
N PHE A 267 3.59 6.83 14.88
CA PHE A 267 4.84 6.92 15.61
C PHE A 267 5.66 5.64 15.41
N VAL A 268 6.97 5.74 15.42
CA VAL A 268 7.84 4.55 15.43
C VAL A 268 7.58 3.74 16.69
N ASP A 269 7.29 2.45 16.51
CA ASP A 269 7.14 1.48 17.58
C ASP A 269 8.50 0.82 17.90
N LYS A 270 9.09 1.22 19.04
CA LYS A 270 10.40 0.72 19.47
C LYS A 270 10.38 -0.73 19.98
N GLU A 271 9.19 -1.29 20.20
CA GLU A 271 9.01 -2.69 20.62
C GLU A 271 8.92 -3.64 19.42
N HIS A 272 8.96 -3.10 18.19
CA HIS A 272 8.95 -3.88 16.95
C HIS A 272 7.76 -4.84 16.80
N ARG A 273 6.59 -4.50 17.39
CA ARG A 273 5.43 -5.40 17.48
C ARG A 273 4.90 -5.82 16.12
N PHE A 274 4.86 -4.88 15.14
CA PHE A 274 4.44 -5.23 13.79
C PHE A 274 5.39 -6.23 13.13
N SER A 275 6.71 -6.03 13.22
CA SER A 275 7.68 -6.94 12.60
C SER A 275 7.68 -8.33 13.24
N HIS A 276 7.49 -8.42 14.56
CA HIS A 276 7.33 -9.70 15.26
C HIS A 276 6.06 -10.45 14.81
N LEU A 277 4.97 -9.71 14.61
CA LEU A 277 3.73 -10.29 14.12
C LEU A 277 3.90 -10.81 12.69
N VAL A 278 4.51 -10.02 11.79
CA VAL A 278 4.79 -10.42 10.41
C VAL A 278 5.70 -11.66 10.37
N ASP A 279 6.77 -11.72 11.17
CA ASP A 279 7.67 -12.89 11.23
C ASP A 279 6.90 -14.16 11.64
N SER A 280 6.02 -14.05 12.64
CA SER A 280 5.20 -15.16 13.11
C SER A 280 4.20 -15.63 12.03
N LEU A 281 3.51 -14.67 11.36
CA LEU A 281 2.57 -14.98 10.29
C LEU A 281 3.28 -15.59 9.07
N SER A 282 4.43 -15.06 8.68
CA SER A 282 5.21 -15.57 7.56
C SER A 282 5.67 -17.02 7.81
N ALA A 283 6.08 -17.33 9.04
CA ALA A 283 6.43 -18.71 9.40
C ALA A 283 5.23 -19.67 9.43
N ALA A 284 4.05 -19.18 9.82
CA ALA A 284 2.85 -19.99 9.94
C ALA A 284 2.17 -20.24 8.59
N ASP A 285 2.01 -19.19 7.80
CA ASP A 285 1.20 -19.22 6.57
C ASP A 285 2.02 -19.67 5.35
N LEU A 286 3.35 -19.41 5.36
CA LEU A 286 4.26 -19.66 4.25
C LEU A 286 5.53 -20.40 4.73
N PRO A 287 5.41 -21.64 5.21
CA PRO A 287 6.52 -22.33 5.90
C PRO A 287 7.75 -22.58 5.04
N LEU A 288 7.63 -22.56 3.69
CA LEU A 288 8.72 -22.79 2.75
C LEU A 288 9.31 -21.51 2.16
N SER A 289 8.52 -20.45 2.02
CA SER A 289 8.89 -19.22 1.32
C SER A 289 8.70 -17.96 2.16
N GLY A 290 8.15 -18.10 3.38
CA GLY A 290 7.90 -16.95 4.27
C GLY A 290 9.18 -16.20 4.63
N ALA A 291 9.17 -14.90 4.40
CA ALA A 291 10.27 -14.01 4.79
C ALA A 291 10.44 -14.00 6.31
N ARG A 292 11.67 -14.14 6.79
CA ARG A 292 11.98 -14.19 8.21
C ARG A 292 12.71 -12.92 8.64
N PHE A 293 12.40 -12.43 9.82
CA PHE A 293 12.93 -11.17 10.32
C PHE A 293 13.61 -11.35 11.69
N LYS A 294 14.72 -10.62 11.88
CA LYS A 294 15.35 -10.46 13.19
C LYS A 294 14.45 -9.64 14.12
N SER A 295 14.76 -9.67 15.42
CA SER A 295 14.00 -8.92 16.43
C SER A 295 13.95 -7.40 16.19
N ASP A 296 14.90 -6.85 15.46
CA ASP A 296 14.94 -5.43 15.08
C ASP A 296 14.22 -5.11 13.77
N GLY A 297 13.54 -6.09 13.17
CA GLY A 297 12.82 -5.99 11.91
C GLY A 297 13.67 -6.19 10.65
N THR A 298 14.97 -6.48 10.77
CA THR A 298 15.85 -6.71 9.61
C THR A 298 15.55 -8.07 8.98
N LEU A 299 15.36 -8.07 7.65
CA LEU A 299 15.15 -9.29 6.86
C LEU A 299 16.37 -10.22 6.96
N ILE A 300 16.12 -11.51 7.12
CA ILE A 300 17.14 -12.56 7.06
C ILE A 300 17.17 -13.08 5.63
N LEU A 301 18.21 -12.75 4.89
CA LEU A 301 18.48 -13.36 3.58
C LEU A 301 19.25 -14.66 3.79
N ALA A 302 18.91 -15.69 3.02
CA ALA A 302 19.73 -16.91 2.98
C ALA A 302 21.07 -16.58 2.29
N ASP A 303 22.15 -17.16 2.81
CA ASP A 303 23.51 -17.05 2.24
C ASP A 303 23.58 -17.73 0.86
#